data_c23fb9ca2176da632c3491f557cc002a
#
_entry.id   c23fb9ca2176da632c3491f557cc002a
#
_cell.length_a   1.000
_cell.length_b   1.000
_cell.length_c   1.000
_cell.angle_alpha   90.00
_cell.angle_beta   90.00
_cell.angle_gamma   90.00
#
_symmetry.space_group_name_H-M   'P 1'
#
loop_
_entity.id
_entity.type
_entity.pdbx_description
1 polymer ?
#
loop_
_entity_poly.entity_id
_entity_poly.type
_entity_poly.pdbx_seq_one_letter_code
_entity_poly.pdbx_strand_id
1 'polypeptide(L)'
;MDDDISIIDSNTRKEKIKNFLFENKKKLITFFVAIILAVVLFFGYGEFIKIQNKKISNLYYSTTITFDKDNKEKTTTNLIKIINKKNSTYSPLSLYFILDNQLINDRNQINNLFEILINKTSLDKEIRNLIIYKKGLYNADQISENELLNILNPIIKTKSVWSSHALYLLAEYFYSKNQKQKSKEFFSQIINLKNSNPDIVVEAQKRLNRDLSD
;
A
#
# COMPACT_ATOMS: atom_id res chain seq x y z
N MET A 1 68.60 -7.46 6.19
CA MET A 1 68.04 -8.76 6.50
C MET A 1 66.48 -8.80 6.50
N ASP A 2 65.84 -7.70 6.84
CA ASP A 2 64.35 -7.61 6.80
C ASP A 2 63.76 -7.44 5.38
N ASP A 3 64.49 -6.77 4.47
CA ASP A 3 64.04 -6.58 3.07
C ASP A 3 64.00 -7.87 2.25
N ASP A 4 64.91 -8.79 2.47
CA ASP A 4 64.94 -10.07 1.78
C ASP A 4 63.81 -11.02 2.22
N ILE A 5 63.43 -10.94 3.49
CA ILE A 5 62.31 -11.70 4.06
C ILE A 5 61.00 -11.22 3.48
N SER A 6 60.82 -9.91 3.31
CA SER A 6 59.60 -9.30 2.75
C SER A 6 59.41 -9.61 1.27
N ILE A 7 60.50 -9.71 0.50
CA ILE A 7 60.48 -10.07 -0.91
C ILE A 7 60.16 -11.56 -1.12
N ILE A 8 60.70 -12.44 -0.27
CA ILE A 8 60.42 -13.89 -0.30
C ILE A 8 58.93 -14.13 0.07
N ASP A 9 58.42 -13.46 1.07
CA ASP A 9 56.98 -13.61 1.47
C ASP A 9 56.06 -13.10 0.35
N SER A 10 56.37 -12.01 -0.31
CA SER A 10 55.60 -11.45 -1.43
C SER A 10 55.58 -12.38 -2.66
N ASN A 11 56.67 -13.01 -2.99
CA ASN A 11 56.76 -13.96 -4.10
C ASN A 11 56.00 -15.26 -3.81
N THR A 12 56.11 -15.77 -2.58
CA THR A 12 55.36 -16.93 -2.14
C THR A 12 53.83 -16.71 -2.15
N ARG A 13 53.40 -15.51 -1.78
CA ARG A 13 51.96 -15.10 -1.88
C ARG A 13 51.50 -15.03 -3.33
N LYS A 14 52.28 -14.46 -4.23
CA LYS A 14 51.97 -14.39 -5.67
C LYS A 14 51.85 -15.79 -6.28
N GLU A 15 52.76 -16.69 -5.95
CA GLU A 15 52.72 -18.10 -6.43
C GLU A 15 51.47 -18.84 -5.89
N LYS A 16 51.12 -18.67 -4.60
CA LYS A 16 49.90 -19.27 -4.02
C LYS A 16 48.64 -18.79 -4.72
N ILE A 17 48.55 -17.46 -4.99
CA ILE A 17 47.40 -16.86 -5.71
C ILE A 17 47.35 -17.41 -7.15
N LYS A 18 48.46 -17.47 -7.83
CA LYS A 18 48.56 -18.01 -9.20
C LYS A 18 48.10 -19.47 -9.27
N ASN A 19 48.62 -20.31 -8.37
CA ASN A 19 48.22 -21.73 -8.29
C ASN A 19 46.74 -21.90 -7.96
N PHE A 20 46.21 -21.16 -7.00
CA PHE A 20 44.79 -21.15 -6.67
C PHE A 20 43.91 -20.76 -7.88
N LEU A 21 44.30 -19.73 -8.64
CA LEU A 21 43.61 -19.34 -9.85
C LEU A 21 43.64 -20.40 -10.94
N PHE A 22 44.77 -21.04 -11.13
CA PHE A 22 44.90 -22.09 -12.13
C PHE A 22 44.11 -23.36 -11.75
N GLU A 23 44.18 -23.82 -10.51
CA GLU A 23 43.46 -24.98 -10.01
C GLU A 23 41.96 -24.81 -10.00
N ASN A 24 41.50 -23.59 -9.71
CA ASN A 24 40.08 -23.25 -9.62
C ASN A 24 39.52 -22.53 -10.86
N LYS A 25 40.27 -22.46 -11.96
CA LYS A 25 39.91 -21.69 -13.17
C LYS A 25 38.47 -21.94 -13.64
N LYS A 26 38.05 -23.19 -13.73
CA LYS A 26 36.68 -23.55 -14.17
C LYS A 26 35.64 -23.05 -13.19
N LYS A 27 35.84 -23.21 -11.88
CA LYS A 27 34.93 -22.73 -10.84
C LYS A 27 34.81 -21.21 -10.83
N LEU A 28 35.96 -20.52 -11.01
CA LEU A 28 35.96 -19.05 -11.07
C LEU A 28 35.23 -18.54 -12.31
N ILE A 29 35.45 -19.13 -13.47
CA ILE A 29 34.74 -18.76 -14.70
C ILE A 29 33.22 -18.98 -14.51
N THR A 30 32.80 -20.15 -13.98
CA THR A 30 31.38 -20.39 -13.70
C THR A 30 30.77 -19.37 -12.75
N PHE A 31 31.52 -19.01 -11.70
CA PHE A 31 31.09 -17.98 -10.73
C PHE A 31 30.93 -16.59 -11.39
N PHE A 32 31.88 -16.17 -12.22
CA PHE A 32 31.77 -14.89 -12.94
C PHE A 32 30.62 -14.89 -13.95
N VAL A 33 30.42 -15.98 -14.67
CA VAL A 33 29.27 -16.11 -15.58
C VAL A 33 27.94 -16.01 -14.81
N ALA A 34 27.84 -16.66 -13.65
CA ALA A 34 26.64 -16.58 -12.81
C ALA A 34 26.39 -15.13 -12.32
N ILE A 35 27.42 -14.40 -11.94
CA ILE A 35 27.29 -12.98 -11.56
C ILE A 35 26.80 -12.13 -12.75
N ILE A 36 27.39 -12.31 -13.94
CA ILE A 36 26.98 -11.56 -15.14
C ILE A 36 25.51 -11.85 -15.46
N LEU A 37 25.08 -13.13 -15.42
CA LEU A 37 23.68 -13.49 -15.62
C LEU A 37 22.76 -12.85 -14.58
N ALA A 38 23.14 -12.85 -13.31
CA ALA A 38 22.37 -12.20 -12.24
C ALA A 38 22.21 -10.68 -12.48
N VAL A 39 23.27 -10.01 -12.93
CA VAL A 39 23.25 -8.58 -13.26
C VAL A 39 22.34 -8.32 -14.46
N VAL A 40 22.42 -9.11 -15.52
CA VAL A 40 21.55 -8.97 -16.72
C VAL A 40 20.09 -9.19 -16.35
N LEU A 41 19.79 -10.20 -15.55
CA LEU A 41 18.42 -10.46 -15.06
C LEU A 41 17.90 -9.33 -14.20
N PHE A 42 18.74 -8.78 -13.33
CA PHE A 42 18.36 -7.66 -12.45
C PHE A 42 17.98 -6.39 -13.25
N PHE A 43 18.83 -6.00 -14.20
CA PHE A 43 18.55 -4.84 -15.04
C PHE A 43 17.39 -5.08 -16.02
N GLY A 44 17.33 -6.27 -16.63
CA GLY A 44 16.23 -6.65 -17.53
C GLY A 44 14.88 -6.67 -16.82
N TYR A 45 14.83 -7.18 -15.57
CA TYR A 45 13.62 -7.15 -14.75
C TYR A 45 13.18 -5.72 -14.42
N GLY A 46 14.14 -4.84 -14.07
CA GLY A 46 13.85 -3.43 -13.80
C GLY A 46 13.22 -2.72 -15.00
N GLU A 47 13.76 -2.94 -16.20
CA GLU A 47 13.23 -2.34 -17.43
C GLU A 47 11.86 -2.92 -17.81
N PHE A 48 11.66 -4.22 -17.65
CA PHE A 48 10.36 -4.86 -17.83
C PHE A 48 9.27 -4.22 -16.94
N ILE A 49 9.57 -3.99 -15.64
CA ILE A 49 8.64 -3.34 -14.71
C ILE A 49 8.32 -1.92 -15.15
N LYS A 50 9.30 -1.14 -15.59
CA LYS A 50 9.08 0.22 -16.11
C LYS A 50 8.14 0.24 -17.33
N ILE A 51 8.35 -0.67 -18.27
CA ILE A 51 7.48 -0.81 -19.45
C ILE A 51 6.05 -1.17 -19.05
N GLN A 52 5.88 -2.11 -18.11
CA GLN A 52 4.55 -2.48 -17.60
C GLN A 52 3.87 -1.30 -16.90
N ASN A 53 4.58 -0.59 -16.03
CA ASN A 53 4.06 0.59 -15.35
C ASN A 53 3.64 1.68 -16.34
N LYS A 54 4.43 1.93 -17.38
CA LYS A 54 4.09 2.89 -18.45
C LYS A 54 2.80 2.48 -19.21
N LYS A 55 2.63 1.18 -19.50
CA LYS A 55 1.40 0.68 -20.15
C LYS A 55 0.17 0.89 -19.24
N ILE A 56 0.28 0.59 -17.96
CA ILE A 56 -0.80 0.77 -16.98
C ILE A 56 -1.13 2.26 -16.82
N SER A 57 -0.11 3.11 -16.71
CA SER A 57 -0.24 4.57 -16.65
C SER A 57 -1.01 5.11 -17.86
N ASN A 58 -0.57 4.76 -19.07
CA ASN A 58 -1.21 5.20 -20.29
C ASN A 58 -2.67 4.74 -20.36
N LEU A 59 -2.96 3.50 -19.98
CA LEU A 59 -4.33 2.99 -19.93
C LEU A 59 -5.19 3.76 -18.93
N TYR A 60 -4.64 4.06 -17.73
CA TYR A 60 -5.35 4.85 -16.72
C TYR A 60 -5.70 6.25 -17.25
N TYR A 61 -4.70 7.00 -17.72
CA TYR A 61 -4.91 8.36 -18.22
C TYR A 61 -5.82 8.40 -19.43
N SER A 62 -5.63 7.52 -20.43
CA SER A 62 -6.53 7.48 -21.59
C SER A 62 -7.97 7.15 -21.18
N THR A 63 -8.17 6.27 -20.18
CA THR A 63 -9.49 5.90 -19.69
C THR A 63 -10.17 7.02 -18.92
N THR A 64 -9.42 7.73 -18.05
CA THR A 64 -10.00 8.77 -17.17
C THR A 64 -10.19 10.11 -17.88
N ILE A 65 -9.28 10.49 -18.79
CA ILE A 65 -9.39 11.74 -19.56
C ILE A 65 -10.55 11.67 -20.58
N THR A 66 -10.78 10.50 -21.17
CA THR A 66 -11.87 10.31 -22.16
C THR A 66 -13.18 9.87 -21.53
N PHE A 67 -13.26 9.88 -20.19
CA PHE A 67 -14.49 9.49 -19.51
C PHE A 67 -15.64 10.43 -19.83
N ASP A 68 -16.74 9.84 -20.29
CA ASP A 68 -18.04 10.48 -20.48
C ASP A 68 -19.13 9.48 -20.03
N LYS A 69 -20.33 9.99 -19.78
CA LYS A 69 -21.48 9.16 -19.37
C LYS A 69 -21.82 8.09 -20.41
N ASP A 70 -21.62 8.38 -21.68
CA ASP A 70 -21.90 7.47 -22.80
C ASP A 70 -20.93 6.29 -22.89
N ASN A 71 -19.73 6.40 -22.29
CA ASN A 71 -18.70 5.34 -22.30
C ASN A 71 -18.47 4.70 -20.91
N LYS A 72 -19.41 4.87 -19.98
CA LYS A 72 -19.33 4.39 -18.59
C LYS A 72 -18.92 2.92 -18.50
N GLU A 73 -19.52 2.04 -19.28
CA GLU A 73 -19.23 0.60 -19.24
C GLU A 73 -17.79 0.27 -19.66
N LYS A 74 -17.32 0.85 -20.75
CA LYS A 74 -15.94 0.69 -21.24
C LYS A 74 -14.92 1.22 -20.21
N THR A 75 -15.19 2.38 -19.64
CA THR A 75 -14.38 3.00 -18.60
C THR A 75 -14.29 2.08 -17.38
N THR A 76 -15.43 1.59 -16.88
CA THR A 76 -15.50 0.67 -15.75
C THR A 76 -14.67 -0.59 -16.00
N THR A 77 -14.83 -1.21 -17.17
CA THR A 77 -14.08 -2.41 -17.57
C THR A 77 -12.57 -2.17 -17.56
N ASN A 78 -12.11 -1.04 -18.13
CA ASN A 78 -10.70 -0.69 -18.16
C ASN A 78 -10.14 -0.45 -16.74
N LEU A 79 -10.87 0.24 -15.87
CA LEU A 79 -10.45 0.51 -14.50
C LEU A 79 -10.37 -0.79 -13.67
N ILE A 80 -11.34 -1.70 -13.81
CA ILE A 80 -11.27 -3.04 -13.18
C ILE A 80 -10.05 -3.82 -13.70
N LYS A 81 -9.75 -3.75 -15.00
CA LYS A 81 -8.55 -4.36 -15.57
C LYS A 81 -7.27 -3.81 -14.95
N ILE A 82 -7.19 -2.49 -14.69
CA ILE A 82 -6.05 -1.86 -14.01
C ILE A 82 -5.96 -2.34 -12.56
N ILE A 83 -7.06 -2.41 -11.82
CA ILE A 83 -7.10 -2.93 -10.45
C ILE A 83 -6.54 -4.36 -10.39
N ASN A 84 -6.95 -5.22 -11.32
CA ASN A 84 -6.47 -6.60 -11.41
C ASN A 84 -4.99 -6.73 -11.77
N LYS A 85 -4.35 -5.67 -12.30
CA LYS A 85 -2.89 -5.63 -12.48
C LYS A 85 -2.13 -5.42 -11.16
N LYS A 86 -2.82 -5.08 -10.08
CA LYS A 86 -2.24 -4.91 -8.73
C LYS A 86 -1.09 -3.91 -8.69
N ASN A 87 -1.16 -2.89 -9.53
CA ASN A 87 -0.18 -1.81 -9.54
C ASN A 87 -0.35 -0.94 -8.30
N SER A 88 0.74 -0.64 -7.59
CA SER A 88 0.70 0.10 -6.33
C SER A 88 0.16 1.53 -6.44
N THR A 89 0.25 2.14 -7.62
CA THR A 89 -0.20 3.52 -7.87
C THR A 89 -1.58 3.55 -8.54
N TYR A 90 -1.68 2.90 -9.72
CA TYR A 90 -2.86 3.06 -10.56
C TYR A 90 -4.04 2.18 -10.15
N SER A 91 -3.82 1.08 -9.42
CA SER A 91 -4.94 0.26 -8.94
C SER A 91 -5.77 0.98 -7.87
N PRO A 92 -5.18 1.61 -6.83
CA PRO A 92 -5.94 2.46 -5.91
C PRO A 92 -6.64 3.63 -6.59
N LEU A 93 -5.95 4.35 -7.49
CA LEU A 93 -6.53 5.47 -8.22
C LEU A 93 -7.73 5.04 -9.07
N SER A 94 -7.67 3.84 -9.68
CA SER A 94 -8.79 3.28 -10.45
C SER A 94 -10.00 2.98 -9.58
N LEU A 95 -9.80 2.44 -8.37
CA LEU A 95 -10.91 2.23 -7.43
C LEU A 95 -11.53 3.57 -6.99
N TYR A 96 -10.70 4.58 -6.69
CA TYR A 96 -11.22 5.89 -6.30
C TYR A 96 -12.03 6.51 -7.42
N PHE A 97 -11.56 6.45 -8.67
CA PHE A 97 -12.32 6.94 -9.82
C PHE A 97 -13.67 6.23 -9.98
N ILE A 98 -13.71 4.90 -9.76
CA ILE A 98 -14.96 4.12 -9.78
C ILE A 98 -15.93 4.60 -8.70
N LEU A 99 -15.45 4.82 -7.48
CA LEU A 99 -16.27 5.28 -6.35
C LEU A 99 -16.79 6.71 -6.57
N ASP A 100 -15.90 7.63 -6.92
CA ASP A 100 -16.22 9.06 -7.06
C ASP A 100 -17.22 9.33 -8.21
N ASN A 101 -17.17 8.51 -9.27
CA ASN A 101 -18.08 8.61 -10.41
C ASN A 101 -19.25 7.60 -10.34
N GLN A 102 -19.39 6.84 -9.28
CA GLN A 102 -20.46 5.84 -9.08
C GLN A 102 -20.60 4.90 -10.30
N LEU A 103 -19.45 4.39 -10.80
CA LEU A 103 -19.42 3.57 -12.02
C LEU A 103 -19.99 2.17 -11.80
N ILE A 104 -20.00 1.67 -10.59
CA ILE A 104 -20.49 0.34 -10.19
C ILE A 104 -21.52 0.53 -9.08
N ASN A 105 -22.69 -0.05 -9.25
CA ASN A 105 -23.76 -0.05 -8.25
C ASN A 105 -23.75 -1.31 -7.37
N ASP A 106 -23.16 -2.40 -7.88
CA ASP A 106 -23.04 -3.65 -7.13
C ASP A 106 -21.99 -3.51 -6.01
N ARG A 107 -22.50 -3.51 -4.78
CA ARG A 107 -21.70 -3.39 -3.56
C ARG A 107 -20.72 -4.56 -3.37
N ASN A 108 -21.14 -5.78 -3.71
CA ASN A 108 -20.27 -6.94 -3.59
C ASN A 108 -19.08 -6.82 -4.54
N GLN A 109 -19.33 -6.32 -5.75
CA GLN A 109 -18.28 -6.07 -6.70
C GLN A 109 -17.30 -4.99 -6.18
N ILE A 110 -17.77 -3.89 -5.61
CA ILE A 110 -16.93 -2.85 -4.99
C ILE A 110 -16.11 -3.44 -3.82
N ASN A 111 -16.74 -4.22 -2.94
CA ASN A 111 -16.04 -4.85 -1.83
C ASN A 111 -14.96 -5.84 -2.30
N ASN A 112 -15.19 -6.58 -3.37
CA ASN A 112 -14.17 -7.43 -3.99
C ASN A 112 -12.97 -6.63 -4.52
N LEU A 113 -13.21 -5.44 -5.10
CA LEU A 113 -12.13 -4.55 -5.55
C LEU A 113 -11.31 -4.02 -4.36
N PHE A 114 -11.96 -3.67 -3.23
CA PHE A 114 -11.26 -3.34 -1.99
C PHE A 114 -10.36 -4.50 -1.51
N GLU A 115 -10.88 -5.75 -1.54
CA GLU A 115 -10.10 -6.94 -1.13
C GLU A 115 -8.87 -7.17 -2.01
N ILE A 116 -8.98 -6.95 -3.32
CA ILE A 116 -7.83 -7.04 -4.24
C ILE A 116 -6.74 -6.04 -3.83
N LEU A 117 -7.12 -4.82 -3.50
CA LEU A 117 -6.16 -3.80 -3.10
C LEU A 117 -5.55 -4.07 -1.72
N ILE A 118 -6.38 -4.41 -0.74
CA ILE A 118 -5.93 -4.61 0.64
C ILE A 118 -5.04 -5.85 0.77
N ASN A 119 -5.45 -6.98 0.16
CA ASN A 119 -4.86 -8.29 0.42
C ASN A 119 -3.95 -8.81 -0.69
N LYS A 120 -4.08 -8.31 -1.93
CA LYS A 120 -3.38 -8.88 -3.09
C LYS A 120 -2.47 -7.88 -3.82
N THR A 121 -2.45 -6.61 -3.40
CA THR A 121 -1.62 -5.57 -4.00
C THR A 121 -0.50 -5.18 -3.03
N SER A 122 0.73 -5.09 -3.54
CA SER A 122 1.86 -4.62 -2.73
C SER A 122 1.79 -3.09 -2.59
N LEU A 123 1.17 -2.64 -1.51
CA LEU A 123 0.97 -1.23 -1.21
C LEU A 123 1.86 -0.80 -0.04
N ASP A 124 2.24 0.47 -0.05
CA ASP A 124 2.74 1.13 1.15
C ASP A 124 1.71 1.02 2.29
N LYS A 125 2.22 0.93 3.53
CA LYS A 125 1.39 0.71 4.72
C LYS A 125 0.29 1.77 4.86
N GLU A 126 0.63 3.05 4.68
CA GLU A 126 -0.34 4.14 4.87
C GLU A 126 -1.36 4.20 3.72
N ILE A 127 -0.96 3.85 2.49
CA ILE A 127 -1.89 3.70 1.37
C ILE A 127 -2.88 2.56 1.62
N ARG A 128 -2.40 1.42 2.12
CA ARG A 128 -3.27 0.29 2.50
C ARG A 128 -4.25 0.70 3.60
N ASN A 129 -3.79 1.41 4.62
CA ASN A 129 -4.63 1.90 5.70
C ASN A 129 -5.69 2.90 5.22
N LEU A 130 -5.35 3.78 4.28
CA LEU A 130 -6.32 4.65 3.61
C LEU A 130 -7.42 3.85 2.90
N ILE A 131 -7.03 2.78 2.19
CA ILE A 131 -7.99 1.93 1.47
C ILE A 131 -8.91 1.19 2.46
N ILE A 132 -8.37 0.70 3.57
CA ILE A 132 -9.18 0.08 4.65
C ILE A 132 -10.14 1.11 5.24
N TYR A 133 -9.69 2.33 5.52
CA TYR A 133 -10.55 3.43 5.99
C TYR A 133 -11.68 3.73 4.99
N LYS A 134 -11.34 3.87 3.69
CA LYS A 134 -12.34 4.09 2.63
C LYS A 134 -13.32 2.93 2.50
N LYS A 135 -12.89 1.68 2.70
CA LYS A 135 -13.78 0.51 2.75
C LYS A 135 -14.76 0.61 3.93
N GLY A 136 -14.26 0.99 5.10
CA GLY A 136 -15.10 1.24 6.28
C GLY A 136 -16.14 2.33 6.01
N LEU A 137 -15.71 3.47 5.46
CA LEU A 137 -16.58 4.59 5.12
C LEU A 137 -17.65 4.21 4.08
N TYR A 138 -17.26 3.50 3.01
CA TYR A 138 -18.19 3.04 1.97
C TYR A 138 -19.27 2.10 2.50
N ASN A 139 -18.95 1.32 3.53
CA ASN A 139 -19.85 0.30 4.06
C ASN A 139 -20.62 0.75 5.31
N ALA A 140 -20.24 1.83 6.00
CA ALA A 140 -20.70 2.20 7.33
C ALA A 140 -22.23 2.21 7.49
N ASP A 141 -22.97 2.73 6.50
CA ASP A 141 -24.42 2.86 6.61
C ASP A 141 -25.18 1.53 6.53
N GLN A 142 -24.55 0.45 6.08
CA GLN A 142 -25.21 -0.78 5.67
C GLN A 142 -24.71 -2.06 6.36
N ILE A 143 -23.67 -1.94 7.19
CA ILE A 143 -23.11 -3.08 7.92
C ILE A 143 -23.37 -2.98 9.42
N SER A 144 -23.22 -4.12 10.08
CA SER A 144 -23.32 -4.19 11.54
C SER A 144 -22.11 -3.52 12.23
N GLU A 145 -22.30 -3.19 13.51
CA GLU A 145 -21.27 -2.68 14.40
C GLU A 145 -20.00 -3.56 14.37
N ASN A 146 -20.18 -4.87 14.53
CA ASN A 146 -19.05 -5.81 14.56
C ASN A 146 -18.28 -5.84 13.22
N GLU A 147 -18.99 -5.77 12.10
CA GLU A 147 -18.35 -5.74 10.78
C GLU A 147 -17.55 -4.44 10.58
N LEU A 148 -18.09 -3.28 10.97
CA LEU A 148 -17.38 -2.01 10.86
C LEU A 148 -16.14 -1.99 11.77
N LEU A 149 -16.27 -2.46 13.01
CA LEU A 149 -15.14 -2.63 13.92
C LEU A 149 -14.07 -3.55 13.34
N ASN A 150 -14.45 -4.69 12.76
CA ASN A 150 -13.51 -5.62 12.15
C ASN A 150 -12.75 -5.00 10.97
N ILE A 151 -13.41 -4.19 10.15
CA ILE A 151 -12.76 -3.46 9.04
C ILE A 151 -11.75 -2.45 9.57
N LEU A 152 -12.10 -1.67 10.61
CA LEU A 152 -11.30 -0.52 11.06
C LEU A 152 -10.24 -0.86 12.13
N ASN A 153 -10.41 -1.94 12.88
CA ASN A 153 -9.46 -2.38 13.93
C ASN A 153 -7.98 -2.45 13.47
N PRO A 154 -7.65 -2.92 12.25
CA PRO A 154 -6.26 -2.94 11.79
C PRO A 154 -5.62 -1.55 11.75
N ILE A 155 -6.40 -0.49 11.49
CA ILE A 155 -5.91 0.89 11.46
C ILE A 155 -5.78 1.45 12.88
N ILE A 156 -6.79 1.24 13.72
CA ILE A 156 -6.88 1.81 15.07
C ILE A 156 -5.76 1.28 15.97
N LYS A 157 -5.42 -0.01 15.83
CA LYS A 157 -4.36 -0.66 16.63
C LYS A 157 -2.94 -0.29 16.19
N THR A 158 -2.78 0.51 15.15
CA THR A 158 -1.48 0.91 14.60
C THR A 158 -1.24 2.40 14.82
N LYS A 159 0.03 2.85 14.65
CA LYS A 159 0.37 4.29 14.66
C LYS A 159 0.15 4.92 13.27
N SER A 160 -0.95 4.59 12.60
CA SER A 160 -1.29 5.11 11.29
C SER A 160 -1.79 6.55 11.39
N VAL A 161 -1.50 7.34 10.36
CA VAL A 161 -2.08 8.69 10.20
C VAL A 161 -3.60 8.64 10.03
N TRP A 162 -4.15 7.48 9.64
CA TRP A 162 -5.58 7.25 9.45
C TRP A 162 -6.30 6.78 10.72
N SER A 163 -5.59 6.56 11.84
CA SER A 163 -6.20 6.07 13.09
C SER A 163 -7.25 7.02 13.64
N SER A 164 -6.98 8.33 13.66
CA SER A 164 -7.96 9.33 14.11
C SER A 164 -9.20 9.40 13.22
N HIS A 165 -9.03 9.25 11.90
CA HIS A 165 -10.16 9.22 10.96
C HIS A 165 -11.02 7.95 11.16
N ALA A 166 -10.40 6.81 11.41
CA ALA A 166 -11.12 5.56 11.69
C ALA A 166 -11.89 5.61 13.01
N LEU A 167 -11.29 6.18 14.06
CA LEU A 167 -11.98 6.42 15.34
C LEU A 167 -13.14 7.39 15.18
N TYR A 168 -12.96 8.47 14.39
CA TYR A 168 -14.00 9.43 14.12
C TYR A 168 -15.18 8.79 13.38
N LEU A 169 -14.93 7.97 12.37
CA LEU A 169 -15.97 7.22 11.67
C LEU A 169 -16.75 6.30 12.63
N LEU A 170 -16.08 5.60 13.53
CA LEU A 170 -16.75 4.78 14.54
C LEU A 170 -17.58 5.64 15.49
N ALA A 171 -17.05 6.77 15.96
CA ALA A 171 -17.77 7.66 16.85
C ALA A 171 -19.07 8.17 16.21
N GLU A 172 -19.03 8.61 14.95
CA GLU A 172 -20.21 9.06 14.20
C GLU A 172 -21.19 7.91 13.94
N TYR A 173 -20.68 6.70 13.61
CA TYR A 173 -21.49 5.50 13.45
C TYR A 173 -22.31 5.21 14.73
N PHE A 174 -21.64 5.16 15.89
CA PHE A 174 -22.32 4.90 17.17
C PHE A 174 -23.28 6.02 17.56
N TYR A 175 -22.93 7.28 17.25
CA TYR A 175 -23.83 8.40 17.44
C TYR A 175 -25.12 8.25 16.62
N SER A 176 -24.99 7.90 15.33
CA SER A 176 -26.16 7.68 14.44
C SER A 176 -27.07 6.54 14.89
N LYS A 177 -26.50 5.56 15.61
CA LYS A 177 -27.24 4.43 16.21
C LYS A 177 -27.79 4.75 17.62
N ASN A 178 -27.73 6.01 18.05
CA ASN A 178 -28.12 6.48 19.38
C ASN A 178 -27.34 5.80 20.54
N GLN A 179 -26.16 5.24 20.26
CA GLN A 179 -25.26 4.68 21.26
C GLN A 179 -24.27 5.75 21.75
N LYS A 180 -24.80 6.79 22.41
CA LYS A 180 -24.05 7.99 22.79
C LYS A 180 -22.83 7.70 23.65
N GLN A 181 -22.89 6.74 24.57
CA GLN A 181 -21.78 6.38 25.44
C GLN A 181 -20.59 5.82 24.63
N LYS A 182 -20.83 4.90 23.71
CA LYS A 182 -19.76 4.38 22.82
C LYS A 182 -19.20 5.47 21.91
N SER A 183 -20.07 6.34 21.37
CA SER A 183 -19.63 7.49 20.58
C SER A 183 -18.68 8.40 21.38
N LYS A 184 -19.05 8.74 22.63
CA LYS A 184 -18.22 9.54 23.56
C LYS A 184 -16.86 8.88 23.80
N GLU A 185 -16.82 7.58 23.99
CA GLU A 185 -15.58 6.79 24.17
C GLU A 185 -14.64 6.91 22.95
N PHE A 186 -15.16 6.75 21.72
CA PHE A 186 -14.36 6.88 20.51
C PHE A 186 -13.87 8.30 20.26
N PHE A 187 -14.69 9.32 20.46
CA PHE A 187 -14.23 10.72 20.39
C PHE A 187 -13.14 11.01 21.45
N SER A 188 -13.29 10.51 22.66
CA SER A 188 -12.28 10.67 23.72
C SER A 188 -10.95 9.98 23.38
N GLN A 189 -11.00 8.83 22.69
CA GLN A 189 -9.80 8.15 22.22
C GLN A 189 -9.04 9.00 21.20
N ILE A 190 -9.71 9.76 20.34
CA ILE A 190 -9.06 10.65 19.35
C ILE A 190 -8.23 11.72 20.06
N ILE A 191 -8.79 12.33 21.11
CA ILE A 191 -8.10 13.40 21.88
C ILE A 191 -6.85 12.85 22.57
N ASN A 192 -6.91 11.61 23.07
CA ASN A 192 -5.81 10.96 23.77
C ASN A 192 -4.80 10.30 22.82
N LEU A 193 -5.08 10.22 21.52
CA LEU A 193 -4.21 9.59 20.55
C LEU A 193 -3.03 10.51 20.19
N LYS A 194 -1.81 10.11 20.52
CA LYS A 194 -0.58 10.93 20.39
C LYS A 194 -0.30 11.48 18.99
N ASN A 195 -0.73 10.79 17.93
CA ASN A 195 -0.51 11.17 16.53
C ASN A 195 -1.83 11.43 15.80
N SER A 196 -2.84 11.95 16.48
CA SER A 196 -4.10 12.36 15.85
C SER A 196 -3.89 13.49 14.85
N ASN A 197 -4.69 13.47 13.78
CA ASN A 197 -4.81 14.62 12.90
C ASN A 197 -5.42 15.79 13.70
N PRO A 198 -4.79 17.00 13.71
CA PRO A 198 -5.24 18.14 14.49
C PRO A 198 -6.68 18.56 14.18
N ASP A 199 -7.09 18.55 12.91
CA ASP A 199 -8.45 18.92 12.50
C ASP A 199 -9.48 17.94 13.05
N ILE A 200 -9.16 16.64 13.04
CA ILE A 200 -10.02 15.60 13.60
C ILE A 200 -10.12 15.72 15.13
N VAL A 201 -9.05 16.12 15.82
CA VAL A 201 -9.07 16.40 17.26
C VAL A 201 -10.04 17.56 17.57
N VAL A 202 -9.95 18.66 16.82
CA VAL A 202 -10.83 19.82 16.98
C VAL A 202 -12.30 19.42 16.77
N GLU A 203 -12.60 18.66 15.71
CA GLU A 203 -13.97 18.20 15.46
C GLU A 203 -14.45 17.22 16.55
N ALA A 204 -13.62 16.30 17.02
CA ALA A 204 -13.96 15.40 18.11
C ALA A 204 -14.28 16.18 19.41
N GLN A 205 -13.49 17.22 19.73
CA GLN A 205 -13.73 18.07 20.89
C GLN A 205 -15.06 18.83 20.76
N LYS A 206 -15.37 19.36 19.58
CA LYS A 206 -16.66 20.03 19.32
C LYS A 206 -17.84 19.07 19.54
N ARG A 207 -17.74 17.83 19.03
CA ARG A 207 -18.78 16.80 19.16
C ARG A 207 -18.99 16.43 20.63
N LEU A 208 -17.91 16.25 21.41
CA LEU A 208 -17.99 15.97 22.84
C LEU A 208 -18.69 17.09 23.61
N ASN A 209 -18.33 18.35 23.35
CA ASN A 209 -18.87 19.50 24.09
C ASN A 209 -20.31 19.84 23.71
N ARG A 210 -20.69 19.68 22.43
CA ARG A 210 -22.00 20.07 21.93
C ARG A 210 -23.06 18.98 22.08
N ASP A 211 -22.70 17.74 21.70
CA ASP A 211 -23.67 16.67 21.47
C ASP A 211 -23.64 15.56 22.52
N LEU A 212 -22.57 15.50 23.31
CA LEU A 212 -22.27 14.42 24.26
C LEU A 212 -21.87 14.93 25.66
N SER A 213 -22.01 16.23 25.93
CA SER A 213 -21.95 16.78 27.30
C SER A 213 -23.19 16.33 28.06
N ASP A 214 -22.98 15.75 29.21
CA ASP A 214 -24.05 15.35 30.16
C ASP A 214 -24.84 16.53 30.65
#